data_d2993aab071ac062bad65b75d2986037
#
_entry.id   d2993aab071ac062bad65b75d2986037
#
_cell.length_a   1.000
_cell.length_b   1.000
_cell.length_c   1.000
_cell.angle_alpha   90.00
_cell.angle_beta   90.00
_cell.angle_gamma   90.00
#
_symmetry.space_group_name_H-M   'P 1'
#
loop_
_entity.id
_entity.type
_entity.pdbx_description
1 polymer ?
#
loop_
_entity_poly.entity_id
_entity_poly.type
_entity_poly.pdbx_seq_one_letter_code
_entity_poly.pdbx_strand_id
1 'polypeptide(L)'
;MSIAPLALYPPNPSTTRAQSVHISYDEVNDRIAYPTGKSVFIRSVDPESSLKPKQFSKHIHTTTAVAFAPSGNYVASADESGALKIWDSSVIGEDSNTISFEQPTIKSEFQILSGPIKSIAWDSDSSRVIAVGQGKDKFGHCFSWDSGNSIGEIQGHSATVNAVDIKPQRPYRAATVGEDKALVFYNGPPFKFDKSIRGHHTNSIKAVKFSPDGKWLVSVGSDRAIVVYDGKSGEYIKKLENAHEGGIYSISWFKDSLKFVTASADNSIKQWNIDSLESTAEYRFTSSSSIDNQQVGVVVTKAYIISLSLNGNLNYFKEGESKPFAVIPGQKSPLTSVSLNGQTLYTGASEGPILKWTIESERIKTIPDRLGEHSNYVVGILTEDSYVVSAGWDDKLNLWRGDKLSKSVSLKGQPKQIGVLPKLIVVLLESSVEIYTEELEKKIEYDLGFEATGFAAKEDLLLVTNVKTNSVEVLSIDGESIIKSNLKFPPLRSPPSLIRISPDGKFVAVADLTGKYTLYDTKSASVVTTRWAFHSSKVNDAKWTPDSQFIISGGLDTGLFLYSVKKPSKVLKFPLAHQIGISGVEWLSYDGNKGLFVTIGLDGVLKVWNVDFSVYL
;
A
#
# COMPACT_ATOMS: atom_id res chain seq x y z
N MET A 1 25.70 16.62 -2.38
CA MET A 1 25.22 15.63 -1.73
C MET A 1 24.18 14.84 -2.20
N SER A 2 23.83 13.80 -2.87
CA SER A 2 22.61 13.42 -2.20
C SER A 2 21.85 12.34 -2.90
N ILE A 3 21.39 11.45 -2.14
CA ILE A 3 20.20 10.68 -2.45
C ILE A 3 19.02 11.63 -2.21
N ALA A 4 18.22 11.86 -3.24
CA ALA A 4 17.04 12.71 -3.17
C ALA A 4 15.83 12.00 -3.76
N PRO A 5 14.67 12.10 -3.12
CA PRO A 5 13.44 11.51 -3.61
C PRO A 5 12.91 12.24 -4.85
N LEU A 6 12.39 11.48 -5.82
CA LEU A 6 11.89 12.00 -7.09
C LEU A 6 10.40 11.73 -7.30
N ALA A 7 9.92 10.54 -6.96
CA ALA A 7 8.51 10.16 -7.10
C ALA A 7 8.06 9.17 -6.02
N LEU A 8 6.76 9.18 -5.73
CA LEU A 8 6.09 8.27 -4.81
C LEU A 8 4.86 7.68 -5.51
N TYR A 9 4.70 6.36 -5.45
CA TYR A 9 3.56 5.61 -5.95
C TYR A 9 2.88 4.93 -4.76
N PRO A 10 1.71 5.44 -4.35
CA PRO A 10 1.04 4.97 -3.14
C PRO A 10 0.37 3.62 -3.35
N PRO A 11 0.27 2.80 -2.31
CA PRO A 11 -0.64 1.67 -2.30
C PRO A 11 -2.10 2.14 -2.36
N ASN A 12 -3.00 1.25 -2.73
CA ASN A 12 -4.43 1.50 -2.68
C ASN A 12 -4.99 1.35 -1.24
N PRO A 13 -6.23 1.80 -0.98
CA PRO A 13 -6.83 1.70 0.33
C PRO A 13 -6.81 0.27 0.88
N SER A 14 -6.47 0.11 2.14
CA SER A 14 -6.61 -1.17 2.84
C SER A 14 -8.08 -1.55 2.99
N THR A 15 -8.41 -2.79 2.68
CA THR A 15 -9.77 -3.31 2.71
C THR A 15 -9.87 -4.50 3.64
N THR A 16 -11.01 -4.63 4.29
CA THR A 16 -11.35 -5.79 5.11
C THR A 16 -12.78 -6.22 4.80
N ARG A 17 -13.01 -7.53 4.68
CA ARG A 17 -14.34 -8.07 4.42
C ARG A 17 -15.34 -7.62 5.47
N ALA A 18 -16.54 -7.27 5.04
CA ALA A 18 -17.66 -6.80 5.88
C ALA A 18 -17.43 -5.47 6.60
N GLN A 19 -16.40 -4.71 6.21
CA GLN A 19 -16.13 -3.37 6.72
C GLN A 19 -16.25 -2.34 5.60
N SER A 20 -16.82 -1.18 5.95
CA SER A 20 -16.84 -0.01 5.07
C SER A 20 -15.48 0.67 5.07
N VAL A 21 -15.06 1.15 3.92
CA VAL A 21 -13.88 2.02 3.79
C VAL A 21 -14.34 3.39 3.31
N HIS A 22 -14.08 4.41 4.14
CA HIS A 22 -14.43 5.78 3.82
C HIS A 22 -13.29 6.43 3.04
N ILE A 23 -13.53 6.73 1.75
CA ILE A 23 -12.65 7.56 0.94
C ILE A 23 -13.14 9.00 1.11
N SER A 24 -12.27 9.89 1.52
CA SER A 24 -12.59 11.30 1.67
C SER A 24 -12.25 12.08 0.40
N TYR A 25 -13.12 12.99 0.00
CA TYR A 25 -12.94 13.84 -1.16
C TYR A 25 -12.77 15.31 -0.74
N ASP A 26 -11.76 15.95 -1.30
CA ASP A 26 -11.51 17.39 -1.19
C ASP A 26 -12.02 18.07 -2.46
N GLU A 27 -13.17 18.70 -2.37
CA GLU A 27 -13.80 19.40 -3.49
C GLU A 27 -13.01 20.65 -3.93
N VAL A 28 -12.27 21.27 -3.02
CA VAL A 28 -11.52 22.51 -3.30
C VAL A 28 -10.34 22.24 -4.23
N ASN A 29 -9.57 21.21 -3.91
CA ASN A 29 -8.32 20.88 -4.62
C ASN A 29 -8.43 19.63 -5.50
N ASP A 30 -9.63 19.06 -5.65
CA ASP A 30 -9.92 17.87 -6.46
C ASP A 30 -9.02 16.67 -6.14
N ARG A 31 -8.99 16.29 -4.86
CA ARG A 31 -8.14 15.23 -4.32
C ARG A 31 -8.95 14.23 -3.50
N ILE A 32 -8.48 12.99 -3.45
CA ILE A 32 -8.98 11.96 -2.54
C ILE A 32 -7.95 11.61 -1.49
N ALA A 33 -8.42 11.28 -0.28
CA ALA A 33 -7.60 10.74 0.80
C ALA A 33 -8.15 9.41 1.31
N TYR A 34 -7.25 8.51 1.67
CA TYR A 34 -7.60 7.20 2.21
C TYR A 34 -6.51 6.64 3.13
N PRO A 35 -6.89 5.78 4.10
CA PRO A 35 -5.95 5.14 5.00
C PRO A 35 -5.38 3.86 4.39
N THR A 36 -4.10 3.59 4.60
CA THR A 36 -3.44 2.32 4.24
C THR A 36 -2.29 2.03 5.21
N GLY A 37 -2.35 0.87 5.88
CA GLY A 37 -1.37 0.53 6.90
C GLY A 37 -1.31 1.60 7.99
N LYS A 38 -0.13 2.12 8.28
CA LYS A 38 0.08 3.20 9.24
C LYS A 38 0.13 4.60 8.61
N SER A 39 -0.27 4.71 7.36
CA SER A 39 -0.20 5.95 6.58
C SER A 39 -1.56 6.38 6.06
N VAL A 40 -1.66 7.66 5.77
CA VAL A 40 -2.74 8.24 4.96
C VAL A 40 -2.12 8.77 3.68
N PHE A 41 -2.77 8.47 2.56
CA PHE A 41 -2.36 8.97 1.26
C PHE A 41 -3.37 9.95 0.70
N ILE A 42 -2.85 11.03 0.09
CA ILE A 42 -3.62 11.98 -0.71
C ILE A 42 -3.15 11.85 -2.16
N ARG A 43 -4.08 11.72 -3.08
CA ARG A 43 -3.80 11.71 -4.53
C ARG A 43 -4.82 12.54 -5.29
N SER A 44 -4.46 12.96 -6.51
CA SER A 44 -5.40 13.59 -7.44
C SER A 44 -6.59 12.68 -7.73
N VAL A 45 -7.75 13.26 -7.97
CA VAL A 45 -8.93 12.56 -8.49
C VAL A 45 -8.65 12.02 -9.90
N ASP A 46 -7.92 12.77 -10.74
CA ASP A 46 -7.49 12.30 -12.04
C ASP A 46 -6.45 11.18 -11.90
N PRO A 47 -6.75 9.94 -12.35
CA PRO A 47 -5.85 8.80 -12.21
C PRO A 47 -4.54 8.94 -13.02
N GLU A 48 -4.53 9.75 -14.08
CA GLU A 48 -3.36 10.00 -14.94
C GLU A 48 -2.60 11.28 -14.55
N SER A 49 -3.06 11.97 -13.52
CA SER A 49 -2.45 13.24 -13.08
C SER A 49 -0.96 13.10 -12.75
N SER A 50 -0.19 14.06 -13.21
CA SER A 50 1.22 14.23 -12.85
C SER A 50 1.42 14.80 -11.44
N LEU A 51 0.35 15.22 -10.76
CA LEU A 51 0.41 15.73 -9.39
C LEU A 51 0.88 14.63 -8.45
N LYS A 52 1.90 14.96 -7.67
CA LYS A 52 2.59 14.01 -6.81
C LYS A 52 1.72 13.64 -5.60
N PRO A 53 1.48 12.35 -5.34
CA PRO A 53 0.79 11.91 -4.13
C PRO A 53 1.52 12.36 -2.87
N LYS A 54 0.78 12.62 -1.81
CA LYS A 54 1.32 12.92 -0.47
C LYS A 54 1.11 11.75 0.47
N GLN A 55 2.09 11.51 1.32
CA GLN A 55 2.03 10.50 2.38
C GLN A 55 2.13 11.18 3.74
N PHE A 56 1.18 10.90 4.63
CA PHE A 56 1.28 11.20 6.05
C PHE A 56 1.50 9.90 6.82
N SER A 57 2.63 9.76 7.49
CA SER A 57 3.08 8.50 8.12
C SER A 57 3.44 8.64 9.60
N LYS A 58 2.75 9.55 10.32
CA LYS A 58 3.02 9.78 11.75
C LYS A 58 2.08 9.02 12.70
N HIS A 59 1.26 8.10 12.18
CA HIS A 59 0.51 7.17 13.02
C HIS A 59 1.41 6.00 13.47
N ILE A 60 1.26 5.62 14.75
CA ILE A 60 1.99 4.48 15.34
C ILE A 60 1.25 3.17 15.05
N HIS A 61 -0.07 3.24 15.02
CA HIS A 61 -0.99 2.13 14.78
C HIS A 61 -1.61 2.20 13.40
N THR A 62 -2.32 1.13 12.99
CA THR A 62 -3.01 1.06 11.70
C THR A 62 -4.04 2.17 11.58
N THR A 63 -3.98 2.94 10.51
CA THR A 63 -4.95 4.01 10.22
C THR A 63 -6.29 3.44 9.81
N THR A 64 -7.37 3.99 10.32
CA THR A 64 -8.73 3.43 10.15
C THR A 64 -9.71 4.41 9.52
N ALA A 65 -9.48 5.72 9.68
CA ALA A 65 -10.37 6.74 9.15
C ALA A 65 -9.61 8.00 8.72
N VAL A 66 -10.16 8.69 7.72
CA VAL A 66 -9.64 9.97 7.23
C VAL A 66 -10.77 10.86 6.75
N ALA A 67 -10.67 12.16 6.98
CA ALA A 67 -11.60 13.14 6.47
C ALA A 67 -10.91 14.48 6.17
N PHE A 68 -11.12 15.03 4.97
CA PHE A 68 -10.74 16.40 4.65
C PHE A 68 -11.64 17.39 5.39
N ALA A 69 -11.07 18.46 5.87
CA ALA A 69 -11.85 19.63 6.24
C ALA A 69 -12.45 20.28 4.97
N PRO A 70 -13.69 20.80 5.00
CA PRO A 70 -14.31 21.45 3.85
C PRO A 70 -13.50 22.61 3.24
N SER A 71 -12.61 23.23 4.01
CA SER A 71 -11.67 24.25 3.54
C SER A 71 -10.59 23.72 2.60
N GLY A 72 -10.37 22.40 2.54
CA GLY A 72 -9.25 21.78 1.80
C GLY A 72 -7.88 21.95 2.43
N ASN A 73 -7.75 22.68 3.56
CA ASN A 73 -6.46 22.98 4.17
C ASN A 73 -5.99 21.94 5.18
N TYR A 74 -6.91 21.22 5.80
CA TYR A 74 -6.62 20.27 6.87
C TYR A 74 -7.20 18.89 6.58
N VAL A 75 -6.56 17.89 7.16
CA VAL A 75 -7.03 16.51 7.19
C VAL A 75 -7.06 16.04 8.63
N ALA A 76 -8.15 15.41 9.02
CA ALA A 76 -8.23 14.60 10.23
C ALA A 76 -8.03 13.14 9.87
N SER A 77 -7.11 12.46 10.52
CA SER A 77 -6.87 11.03 10.37
C SER A 77 -6.80 10.34 11.73
N ALA A 78 -7.26 9.11 11.78
CA ALA A 78 -7.32 8.36 13.03
C ALA A 78 -6.87 6.90 12.84
N ASP A 79 -6.55 6.26 13.96
CA ASP A 79 -6.02 4.91 13.98
C ASP A 79 -6.78 3.96 14.91
N GLU A 80 -6.36 2.70 14.92
CA GLU A 80 -7.00 1.62 15.70
C GLU A 80 -6.83 1.78 17.23
N SER A 81 -5.91 2.62 17.69
CA SER A 81 -5.75 2.93 19.12
C SER A 81 -6.74 3.99 19.60
N GLY A 82 -7.46 4.65 18.69
CA GLY A 82 -8.36 5.76 19.00
C GLY A 82 -7.66 7.12 19.04
N ALA A 83 -6.42 7.20 18.60
CA ALA A 83 -5.72 8.46 18.41
C ALA A 83 -6.18 9.13 17.10
N LEU A 84 -6.38 10.44 17.15
CA LEU A 84 -6.75 11.29 16.02
C LEU A 84 -5.73 12.41 15.87
N LYS A 85 -5.27 12.61 14.64
CA LYS A 85 -4.32 13.67 14.28
C LYS A 85 -4.92 14.58 13.23
N ILE A 86 -4.73 15.89 13.42
CA ILE A 86 -5.09 16.91 12.44
C ILE A 86 -3.81 17.53 11.91
N TRP A 87 -3.71 17.56 10.60
CA TRP A 87 -2.50 17.99 9.93
C TRP A 87 -2.79 18.79 8.66
N ASP A 88 -1.80 19.59 8.25
CA ASP A 88 -1.87 20.48 7.12
C ASP A 88 -1.79 19.68 5.80
N SER A 89 -2.82 19.82 4.98
CA SER A 89 -2.88 19.18 3.66
C SER A 89 -2.56 20.15 2.51
N SER A 90 -2.28 21.43 2.82
CA SER A 90 -2.01 22.44 1.81
C SER A 90 -0.88 22.00 0.87
N VAL A 91 -1.03 22.36 -0.39
CA VAL A 91 -0.02 22.08 -1.42
C VAL A 91 1.13 23.05 -1.19
N ILE A 92 2.25 22.55 -0.67
CA ILE A 92 3.49 23.34 -0.66
C ILE A 92 3.95 23.44 -2.11
N GLY A 93 3.85 24.64 -2.66
CA GLY A 93 4.40 25.12 -3.93
C GLY A 93 4.40 24.14 -5.10
N GLU A 94 3.55 24.36 -6.08
CA GLU A 94 3.52 23.59 -7.34
C GLU A 94 4.82 23.72 -8.16
N ASP A 95 5.72 24.64 -7.81
CA ASP A 95 6.90 25.03 -8.59
C ASP A 95 8.21 24.31 -8.21
N SER A 96 8.23 23.46 -7.19
CA SER A 96 9.46 22.74 -6.88
C SER A 96 9.55 21.42 -7.65
N ASN A 97 10.52 21.34 -8.57
CA ASN A 97 10.95 20.09 -9.22
C ASN A 97 11.45 19.02 -8.22
N THR A 98 11.49 19.33 -6.94
CA THR A 98 11.89 18.44 -5.86
C THR A 98 10.66 18.00 -5.06
N ILE A 99 10.45 16.69 -4.92
CA ILE A 99 9.52 16.17 -3.95
C ILE A 99 10.15 16.37 -2.57
N SER A 100 9.47 17.13 -1.71
CA SER A 100 9.76 17.04 -0.28
C SER A 100 9.00 15.83 0.28
N PHE A 101 9.71 14.83 0.80
CA PHE A 101 9.12 13.81 1.69
C PHE A 101 8.99 14.33 3.12
N GLU A 102 9.06 15.63 3.29
CA GLU A 102 8.73 16.24 4.57
C GLU A 102 7.31 15.85 4.95
N GLN A 103 7.19 15.30 6.13
CA GLN A 103 5.89 14.92 6.66
C GLN A 103 5.05 16.16 6.88
N PRO A 104 3.77 16.14 6.50
CA PRO A 104 2.86 17.24 6.78
C PRO A 104 2.89 17.63 8.27
N THR A 105 2.78 18.94 8.53
CA THR A 105 2.81 19.45 9.89
C THR A 105 1.57 19.05 10.66
N ILE A 106 1.73 18.37 11.79
CA ILE A 106 0.65 18.11 12.75
C ILE A 106 0.27 19.42 13.42
N LYS A 107 -1.01 19.75 13.40
CA LYS A 107 -1.59 20.91 14.10
C LYS A 107 -2.11 20.53 15.48
N SER A 108 -2.77 19.37 15.57
CA SER A 108 -3.36 18.89 16.82
C SER A 108 -3.37 17.37 16.87
N GLU A 109 -3.29 16.82 18.07
CA GLU A 109 -3.35 15.38 18.32
C GLU A 109 -4.19 15.11 19.56
N PHE A 110 -5.12 14.16 19.48
CA PHE A 110 -6.07 13.84 20.55
C PHE A 110 -6.23 12.32 20.68
N GLN A 111 -6.35 11.84 21.92
CA GLN A 111 -6.82 10.50 22.22
C GLN A 111 -8.34 10.55 22.42
N ILE A 112 -9.11 10.13 21.44
CA ILE A 112 -10.57 10.28 21.40
C ILE A 112 -11.28 9.07 22.02
N LEU A 113 -10.88 7.86 21.61
CA LEU A 113 -11.47 6.60 22.04
C LEU A 113 -10.41 5.66 22.61
N SER A 114 -10.84 4.57 23.21
CA SER A 114 -9.97 3.47 23.66
C SER A 114 -9.83 2.34 22.63
N GLY A 115 -10.36 2.52 21.43
CA GLY A 115 -10.34 1.55 20.34
C GLY A 115 -10.50 2.25 18.98
N PRO A 116 -10.62 1.49 17.87
CA PRO A 116 -10.60 2.02 16.53
C PRO A 116 -11.64 3.11 16.27
N ILE A 117 -11.19 4.25 15.73
CA ILE A 117 -12.08 5.26 15.15
C ILE A 117 -12.49 4.77 13.75
N LYS A 118 -13.80 4.68 13.50
CA LYS A 118 -14.35 4.16 12.25
C LYS A 118 -14.70 5.25 11.24
N SER A 119 -15.13 6.42 11.73
CA SER A 119 -15.57 7.52 10.86
C SER A 119 -15.29 8.87 11.52
N ILE A 120 -15.01 9.86 10.68
CA ILE A 120 -14.75 11.25 11.06
C ILE A 120 -15.59 12.15 10.19
N ALA A 121 -16.22 13.18 10.78
CA ALA A 121 -16.94 14.21 10.06
C ALA A 121 -16.52 15.60 10.53
N TRP A 122 -16.39 16.54 9.58
CA TRP A 122 -16.15 17.95 9.82
C TRP A 122 -17.45 18.74 9.63
N ASP A 123 -17.61 19.80 10.37
CA ASP A 123 -18.63 20.81 10.04
C ASP A 123 -18.20 21.68 8.85
N SER A 124 -19.15 22.34 8.20
CA SER A 124 -18.86 23.17 7.02
C SER A 124 -17.99 24.39 7.31
N ASP A 125 -17.91 24.82 8.57
CA ASP A 125 -17.04 25.90 9.01
C ASP A 125 -15.57 25.43 9.18
N SER A 126 -15.28 24.14 9.02
CA SER A 126 -13.97 23.52 9.27
C SER A 126 -13.43 23.79 10.69
N SER A 127 -14.32 23.90 11.66
CA SER A 127 -14.00 24.28 13.05
C SER A 127 -14.19 23.15 14.05
N ARG A 128 -15.11 22.22 13.75
CA ARG A 128 -15.51 21.14 14.66
C ARG A 128 -15.40 19.78 13.98
N VAL A 129 -15.01 18.79 14.78
CA VAL A 129 -14.85 17.42 14.34
C VAL A 129 -15.68 16.50 15.22
N ILE A 130 -16.40 15.58 14.61
CA ILE A 130 -16.98 14.43 15.30
C ILE A 130 -16.23 13.19 14.83
N ALA A 131 -15.69 12.42 15.78
CA ALA A 131 -15.04 11.15 15.56
C ALA A 131 -15.80 10.05 16.30
N VAL A 132 -16.10 8.94 15.60
CA VAL A 132 -16.87 7.83 16.14
C VAL A 132 -16.21 6.49 15.85
N GLY A 133 -16.51 5.48 16.68
CA GLY A 133 -15.93 4.16 16.49
C GLY A 133 -16.24 3.21 17.64
N GLN A 134 -15.25 2.41 18.01
CA GLN A 134 -15.32 1.44 19.08
C GLN A 134 -14.69 2.01 20.35
N GLY A 135 -15.40 1.98 21.44
CA GLY A 135 -14.89 2.36 22.77
C GLY A 135 -15.50 1.47 23.85
N LYS A 136 -15.02 1.63 25.09
CA LYS A 136 -15.59 0.92 26.25
C LYS A 136 -16.80 1.67 26.82
N ASP A 137 -16.62 2.97 27.11
CA ASP A 137 -17.63 3.81 27.76
C ASP A 137 -18.24 4.84 26.80
N LYS A 138 -17.51 5.21 25.76
CA LYS A 138 -17.90 6.20 24.76
C LYS A 138 -17.66 5.65 23.37
N PHE A 139 -18.59 5.92 22.45
CA PHE A 139 -18.49 5.52 21.06
C PHE A 139 -18.15 6.67 20.10
N GLY A 140 -17.95 7.86 20.63
CA GLY A 140 -17.57 9.03 19.86
C GLY A 140 -17.46 10.29 20.71
N HIS A 141 -16.89 11.33 20.11
CA HIS A 141 -16.70 12.64 20.71
C HIS A 141 -16.76 13.74 19.67
N CYS A 142 -17.34 14.89 20.07
CA CYS A 142 -17.31 16.11 19.28
C CYS A 142 -16.43 17.17 19.97
N PHE A 143 -15.53 17.78 19.21
CA PHE A 143 -14.57 18.75 19.76
C PHE A 143 -14.19 19.82 18.72
N SER A 144 -13.66 20.95 19.23
CA SER A 144 -13.00 21.96 18.41
C SER A 144 -11.57 21.51 18.11
N TRP A 145 -11.21 21.46 16.84
CA TRP A 145 -9.92 20.86 16.45
C TRP A 145 -8.69 21.69 16.86
N ASP A 146 -8.85 23.01 17.02
CA ASP A 146 -7.79 23.96 17.37
C ASP A 146 -7.48 23.97 18.88
N SER A 147 -8.51 23.90 19.71
CA SER A 147 -8.40 23.98 21.16
C SER A 147 -8.59 22.65 21.89
N GLY A 148 -9.15 21.62 21.23
CA GLY A 148 -9.51 20.36 21.86
C GLY A 148 -10.74 20.43 22.78
N ASN A 149 -11.40 21.60 22.86
CA ASN A 149 -12.55 21.79 23.73
C ASN A 149 -13.72 20.89 23.30
N SER A 150 -14.32 20.19 24.25
CA SER A 150 -15.51 19.36 24.02
C SER A 150 -16.68 20.22 23.58
N ILE A 151 -17.34 19.83 22.50
CA ILE A 151 -18.53 20.48 21.93
C ILE A 151 -19.73 19.54 21.97
N GLY A 152 -19.58 18.36 22.54
CA GLY A 152 -20.65 17.40 22.73
C GLY A 152 -20.14 15.98 22.83
N GLU A 153 -20.95 15.15 23.44
CA GLU A 153 -20.68 13.71 23.56
C GLU A 153 -21.62 12.93 22.65
N ILE A 154 -21.10 11.87 22.04
CA ILE A 154 -21.89 10.97 21.22
C ILE A 154 -22.50 9.90 22.14
N GLN A 155 -23.77 10.09 22.47
CA GLN A 155 -24.58 9.23 23.32
C GLN A 155 -25.70 8.55 22.51
N GLY A 156 -26.34 7.56 23.10
CA GLY A 156 -27.52 6.89 22.52
C GLY A 156 -27.24 5.59 21.77
N HIS A 157 -26.00 5.23 21.59
CA HIS A 157 -25.58 3.92 21.05
C HIS A 157 -25.23 2.92 22.15
N SER A 158 -25.47 1.64 21.86
CA SER A 158 -25.14 0.51 22.75
C SER A 158 -24.08 -0.43 22.17
N ALA A 159 -23.58 -0.14 20.97
CA ALA A 159 -22.53 -0.89 20.29
C ALA A 159 -21.70 0.05 19.41
N THR A 160 -20.67 -0.49 18.75
CA THR A 160 -19.77 0.25 17.85
C THR A 160 -20.54 1.13 16.88
N VAL A 161 -20.12 2.38 16.78
CA VAL A 161 -20.63 3.35 15.79
C VAL A 161 -19.79 3.26 14.53
N ASN A 162 -20.43 2.97 13.40
CA ASN A 162 -19.75 2.71 12.13
C ASN A 162 -19.53 3.99 11.30
N ALA A 163 -20.49 4.93 11.34
CA ALA A 163 -20.39 6.15 10.55
C ALA A 163 -21.04 7.34 11.25
N VAL A 164 -20.54 8.52 10.89
CA VAL A 164 -21.07 9.83 11.31
C VAL A 164 -21.08 10.78 10.12
N ASP A 165 -22.06 11.66 10.10
CA ASP A 165 -22.09 12.78 9.17
C ASP A 165 -22.68 14.04 9.83
N ILE A 166 -22.26 15.21 9.37
CA ILE A 166 -22.74 16.51 9.84
C ILE A 166 -23.45 17.21 8.68
N LYS A 167 -24.66 17.71 8.94
CA LYS A 167 -25.43 18.48 7.98
C LYS A 167 -24.65 19.71 7.51
N PRO A 168 -24.46 19.89 6.18
CA PRO A 168 -23.62 20.98 5.68
C PRO A 168 -24.14 22.38 5.97
N GLN A 169 -25.49 22.58 6.04
CA GLN A 169 -26.09 23.88 6.27
C GLN A 169 -26.60 24.07 7.70
N ARG A 170 -26.67 25.32 8.12
CA ARG A 170 -27.28 25.69 9.40
C ARG A 170 -28.82 25.59 9.31
N PRO A 171 -29.50 25.21 10.40
CA PRO A 171 -28.93 24.81 11.67
C PRO A 171 -28.21 23.46 11.56
N TYR A 172 -27.02 23.36 12.16
CA TYR A 172 -26.25 22.14 12.15
C TYR A 172 -26.97 21.00 12.87
N ARG A 173 -26.83 19.81 12.31
CA ARG A 173 -27.29 18.53 12.82
C ARG A 173 -26.18 17.52 12.61
N ALA A 174 -26.15 16.50 13.44
CA ALA A 174 -25.30 15.35 13.19
C ALA A 174 -26.13 14.07 13.29
N ALA A 175 -25.71 13.07 12.55
CA ALA A 175 -26.30 11.73 12.61
C ALA A 175 -25.19 10.70 12.73
N THR A 176 -25.40 9.71 13.60
CA THR A 176 -24.50 8.57 13.76
C THR A 176 -25.27 7.27 13.60
N VAL A 177 -24.59 6.25 13.08
CA VAL A 177 -25.18 4.91 12.85
C VAL A 177 -24.22 3.83 13.29
N GLY A 178 -24.76 2.71 13.77
CA GLY A 178 -23.93 1.68 14.39
C GLY A 178 -24.40 0.23 14.21
N GLU A 179 -23.68 -0.65 14.92
CA GLU A 179 -23.98 -2.08 14.95
C GLU A 179 -25.24 -2.40 15.75
N ASP A 180 -25.67 -1.49 16.61
CA ASP A 180 -26.91 -1.56 17.39
C ASP A 180 -28.18 -1.29 16.56
N LYS A 181 -28.05 -1.15 15.24
CA LYS A 181 -29.15 -0.91 14.28
C LYS A 181 -29.89 0.41 14.52
N ALA A 182 -29.27 1.34 15.25
CA ALA A 182 -29.82 2.65 15.55
C ALA A 182 -29.23 3.72 14.64
N LEU A 183 -30.05 4.70 14.26
CA LEU A 183 -29.62 6.01 13.84
C LEU A 183 -29.87 6.96 15.02
N VAL A 184 -28.83 7.64 15.48
CA VAL A 184 -28.95 8.64 16.53
C VAL A 184 -28.76 10.02 15.93
N PHE A 185 -29.67 10.92 16.26
CA PHE A 185 -29.72 12.28 15.72
C PHE A 185 -29.39 13.28 16.81
N TYR A 186 -28.62 14.31 16.46
CA TYR A 186 -28.12 15.32 17.39
C TYR A 186 -28.42 16.73 16.89
N ASN A 187 -28.84 17.59 17.81
CA ASN A 187 -28.96 19.01 17.60
C ASN A 187 -27.65 19.73 17.98
N GLY A 188 -27.18 20.67 17.20
CA GLY A 188 -25.94 21.35 17.56
C GLY A 188 -25.61 22.60 16.77
N PRO A 189 -24.45 23.25 17.01
CA PRO A 189 -23.59 23.12 18.19
C PRO A 189 -24.14 23.80 19.44
N PRO A 190 -23.86 23.31 20.66
CA PRO A 190 -23.18 22.06 20.95
C PRO A 190 -24.04 20.87 20.55
N PHE A 191 -23.37 19.79 20.06
CA PHE A 191 -24.10 18.62 19.60
C PHE A 191 -24.66 17.84 20.79
N LYS A 192 -25.97 17.96 20.99
CA LYS A 192 -26.72 17.28 22.05
C LYS A 192 -27.60 16.21 21.47
N PHE A 193 -27.68 15.08 22.17
CA PHE A 193 -28.60 14.00 21.84
C PHE A 193 -30.01 14.55 21.68
N ASP A 194 -30.67 14.22 20.58
CA ASP A 194 -32.06 14.53 20.33
C ASP A 194 -32.92 13.27 20.41
N LYS A 195 -32.65 12.32 19.55
CA LYS A 195 -33.42 11.07 19.49
C LYS A 195 -32.60 9.87 18.98
N SER A 196 -33.00 8.67 19.38
CA SER A 196 -32.52 7.42 18.83
C SER A 196 -33.62 6.76 18.02
N ILE A 197 -33.38 6.57 16.74
CA ILE A 197 -34.33 6.05 15.75
C ILE A 197 -33.98 4.57 15.51
N ARG A 198 -34.94 3.69 15.79
CA ARG A 198 -34.77 2.24 15.71
C ARG A 198 -35.92 1.61 14.92
N GLY A 199 -35.76 0.36 14.49
CA GLY A 199 -36.81 -0.41 13.82
C GLY A 199 -36.86 -0.25 12.31
N HIS A 200 -36.19 0.72 11.72
CA HIS A 200 -36.14 0.88 10.26
C HIS A 200 -35.05 0.00 9.62
N HIS A 201 -33.96 -0.25 10.32
CA HIS A 201 -32.94 -1.24 9.94
C HIS A 201 -33.03 -2.50 10.77
N THR A 202 -32.88 -3.67 10.11
CA THR A 202 -32.93 -4.99 10.76
C THR A 202 -31.55 -5.57 11.06
N ASN A 203 -30.49 -4.96 10.50
CA ASN A 203 -29.10 -5.35 10.72
C ASN A 203 -28.22 -4.09 10.88
N SER A 204 -26.92 -4.28 11.12
CA SER A 204 -25.92 -3.23 11.28
C SER A 204 -26.01 -2.18 10.16
N ILE A 205 -26.07 -0.91 10.55
CA ILE A 205 -26.03 0.22 9.62
C ILE A 205 -24.58 0.56 9.36
N LYS A 206 -24.21 0.68 8.09
CA LYS A 206 -22.81 0.81 7.67
C LYS A 206 -22.41 2.24 7.29
N ALA A 207 -23.32 3.01 6.73
CA ALA A 207 -23.03 4.39 6.35
C ALA A 207 -24.28 5.28 6.48
N VAL A 208 -24.01 6.56 6.70
CA VAL A 208 -25.02 7.63 6.78
C VAL A 208 -24.46 8.88 6.14
N LYS A 209 -25.28 9.60 5.32
CA LYS A 209 -24.89 10.85 4.68
C LYS A 209 -26.05 11.80 4.55
N PHE A 210 -25.82 13.07 4.89
CA PHE A 210 -26.70 14.17 4.53
C PHE A 210 -26.54 14.51 3.05
N SER A 211 -27.62 14.92 2.40
CA SER A 211 -27.53 15.53 1.06
C SER A 211 -26.78 16.87 1.11
N PRO A 212 -26.12 17.28 0.02
CA PRO A 212 -25.39 18.54 -0.05
C PRO A 212 -26.25 19.77 0.29
N ASP A 213 -27.56 19.75 -0.02
CA ASP A 213 -28.50 20.81 0.34
C ASP A 213 -29.07 20.68 1.78
N GLY A 214 -28.76 19.58 2.46
CA GLY A 214 -29.15 19.29 3.84
C GLY A 214 -30.64 18.98 4.04
N LYS A 215 -31.40 18.72 2.98
CA LYS A 215 -32.82 18.35 3.09
C LYS A 215 -33.01 16.91 3.50
N TRP A 216 -32.17 16.04 2.98
CA TRP A 216 -32.27 14.61 3.15
C TRP A 216 -31.12 14.04 4.01
N LEU A 217 -31.43 13.01 4.76
CA LEU A 217 -30.49 12.16 5.44
C LEU A 217 -30.75 10.72 5.01
N VAL A 218 -29.72 10.01 4.54
CA VAL A 218 -29.86 8.64 4.05
C VAL A 218 -28.92 7.73 4.81
N SER A 219 -29.45 6.59 5.29
CA SER A 219 -28.65 5.52 5.90
C SER A 219 -28.78 4.23 5.10
N VAL A 220 -27.71 3.44 5.11
CA VAL A 220 -27.59 2.16 4.41
C VAL A 220 -26.91 1.11 5.29
N GLY A 221 -27.26 -0.14 5.11
CA GLY A 221 -26.73 -1.18 5.99
C GLY A 221 -26.66 -2.58 5.43
N SER A 222 -26.22 -3.50 6.29
CA SER A 222 -26.08 -4.93 5.97
C SER A 222 -27.42 -5.63 5.72
N ASP A 223 -28.54 -5.01 6.06
CA ASP A 223 -29.89 -5.47 5.75
C ASP A 223 -30.32 -5.18 4.31
N ARG A 224 -29.45 -4.64 3.47
CA ARG A 224 -29.68 -4.32 2.06
C ARG A 224 -30.71 -3.21 1.85
N ALA A 225 -31.04 -2.46 2.90
CA ALA A 225 -32.04 -1.40 2.87
C ALA A 225 -31.39 -0.02 2.70
N ILE A 226 -32.14 0.88 2.04
CA ILE A 226 -31.90 2.33 2.01
C ILE A 226 -33.03 2.97 2.80
N VAL A 227 -32.72 3.77 3.80
CA VAL A 227 -33.70 4.49 4.61
C VAL A 227 -33.45 5.97 4.52
N VAL A 228 -34.51 6.74 4.23
CA VAL A 228 -34.48 8.17 4.04
C VAL A 228 -35.20 8.87 5.20
N TYR A 229 -34.58 9.92 5.70
CA TYR A 229 -35.06 10.75 6.78
C TYR A 229 -35.04 12.24 6.36
N ASP A 230 -35.81 13.04 7.03
CA ASP A 230 -35.74 14.51 6.93
C ASP A 230 -34.43 15.01 7.55
N GLY A 231 -33.65 15.76 6.80
CA GLY A 231 -32.32 16.22 7.23
C GLY A 231 -32.34 17.30 8.32
N LYS A 232 -33.49 17.91 8.61
CA LYS A 232 -33.64 18.93 9.65
C LYS A 232 -34.14 18.35 10.97
N SER A 233 -35.10 17.44 10.91
CA SER A 233 -35.74 16.84 12.08
C SER A 233 -35.27 15.43 12.39
N GLY A 234 -34.66 14.71 11.44
CA GLY A 234 -34.32 13.30 11.58
C GLY A 234 -35.53 12.36 11.51
N GLU A 235 -36.71 12.86 11.12
CA GLU A 235 -37.91 12.03 11.02
C GLU A 235 -37.84 11.06 9.84
N TYR A 236 -38.34 9.85 10.03
CA TYR A 236 -38.44 8.85 8.99
C TYR A 236 -39.38 9.32 7.87
N ILE A 237 -38.96 9.14 6.62
CA ILE A 237 -39.78 9.48 5.45
C ILE A 237 -40.16 8.23 4.69
N LYS A 238 -39.18 7.44 4.26
CA LYS A 238 -39.38 6.25 3.44
C LYS A 238 -38.23 5.28 3.48
N LYS A 239 -38.48 4.05 3.05
CA LYS A 239 -37.52 2.95 3.02
C LYS A 239 -37.65 2.18 1.72
N LEU A 240 -36.52 1.79 1.15
CA LEU A 240 -36.44 0.81 0.08
C LEU A 240 -35.77 -0.46 0.65
N GLU A 241 -36.54 -1.56 0.70
CA GLU A 241 -36.03 -2.88 1.10
C GLU A 241 -35.43 -3.59 -0.12
N ASN A 242 -34.40 -4.42 0.12
CA ASN A 242 -33.74 -5.18 -0.93
C ASN A 242 -33.26 -4.30 -2.10
N ALA A 243 -32.76 -3.10 -1.80
CA ALA A 243 -32.15 -2.19 -2.80
C ALA A 243 -30.98 -2.86 -3.54
N HIS A 244 -30.26 -3.73 -2.87
CA HIS A 244 -29.19 -4.55 -3.37
C HIS A 244 -29.39 -6.04 -3.01
N GLU A 245 -28.70 -6.94 -3.71
CA GLU A 245 -28.68 -8.39 -3.37
C GLU A 245 -27.75 -8.70 -2.18
N GLY A 246 -26.77 -7.83 -1.92
CA GLY A 246 -25.82 -7.89 -0.80
C GLY A 246 -25.93 -6.70 0.15
N GLY A 247 -25.23 -6.76 1.28
CA GLY A 247 -25.13 -5.66 2.23
C GLY A 247 -24.55 -4.40 1.59
N ILE A 248 -25.08 -3.23 1.96
CA ILE A 248 -24.62 -1.95 1.44
C ILE A 248 -23.59 -1.37 2.42
N TYR A 249 -22.41 -1.00 1.91
CA TYR A 249 -21.29 -0.56 2.75
C TYR A 249 -21.04 0.95 2.70
N SER A 250 -21.36 1.61 1.59
CA SER A 250 -21.02 3.02 1.42
C SER A 250 -22.09 3.75 0.62
N ILE A 251 -22.18 5.06 0.85
CA ILE A 251 -23.08 5.98 0.15
C ILE A 251 -22.33 7.29 -0.14
N SER A 252 -22.57 7.87 -1.31
CA SER A 252 -22.07 9.20 -1.67
C SER A 252 -23.10 9.95 -2.52
N TRP A 253 -23.23 11.25 -2.29
CA TRP A 253 -24.15 12.11 -2.99
C TRP A 253 -23.52 12.80 -4.19
N PHE A 254 -24.34 13.04 -5.23
CA PHE A 254 -24.02 14.04 -6.24
C PHE A 254 -24.30 15.44 -5.68
N LYS A 255 -23.64 16.43 -6.24
CA LYS A 255 -23.74 17.83 -5.78
C LYS A 255 -25.13 18.44 -5.97
N ASP A 256 -25.91 17.90 -6.90
CA ASP A 256 -27.27 18.33 -7.19
C ASP A 256 -28.27 17.98 -6.08
N SER A 257 -27.91 17.14 -5.14
CA SER A 257 -28.79 16.61 -4.06
C SER A 257 -30.01 15.83 -4.55
N LEU A 258 -30.09 15.51 -5.85
CA LEU A 258 -31.16 14.72 -6.46
C LEU A 258 -30.81 13.26 -6.61
N LYS A 259 -29.50 12.96 -6.64
CA LYS A 259 -28.96 11.63 -6.89
C LYS A 259 -27.89 11.25 -5.87
N PHE A 260 -27.82 9.98 -5.57
CA PHE A 260 -26.74 9.40 -4.77
C PHE A 260 -26.36 8.01 -5.29
N VAL A 261 -25.18 7.53 -4.91
CA VAL A 261 -24.70 6.19 -5.25
C VAL A 261 -24.48 5.37 -4.00
N THR A 262 -24.67 4.06 -4.12
CA THR A 262 -24.40 3.08 -3.07
C THR A 262 -23.46 2.00 -3.59
N ALA A 263 -22.58 1.49 -2.71
CA ALA A 263 -21.66 0.41 -3.00
C ALA A 263 -22.02 -0.82 -2.16
N SER A 264 -22.06 -2.01 -2.79
CA SER A 264 -22.58 -3.21 -2.16
C SER A 264 -21.68 -4.45 -2.30
N ALA A 265 -21.90 -5.37 -1.37
CA ALA A 265 -21.33 -6.72 -1.41
C ALA A 265 -21.83 -7.60 -2.57
N ASP A 266 -22.83 -7.15 -3.31
CA ASP A 266 -23.33 -7.83 -4.52
C ASP A 266 -22.50 -7.57 -5.78
N ASN A 267 -21.30 -6.99 -5.64
CA ASN A 267 -20.40 -6.60 -6.72
C ASN A 267 -20.96 -5.51 -7.62
N SER A 268 -21.84 -4.67 -7.11
CA SER A 268 -22.42 -3.56 -7.86
C SER A 268 -22.36 -2.22 -7.13
N ILE A 269 -22.42 -1.16 -7.92
CA ILE A 269 -22.73 0.19 -7.49
C ILE A 269 -24.05 0.55 -8.16
N LYS A 270 -24.97 1.16 -7.43
CA LYS A 270 -26.23 1.65 -8.00
C LYS A 270 -26.38 3.14 -7.75
N GLN A 271 -26.89 3.85 -8.75
CA GLN A 271 -27.27 5.25 -8.67
C GLN A 271 -28.78 5.33 -8.45
N TRP A 272 -29.18 6.18 -7.55
CA TRP A 272 -30.57 6.34 -7.10
C TRP A 272 -31.06 7.76 -7.26
N ASN A 273 -32.30 7.91 -7.64
CA ASN A 273 -33.03 9.19 -7.52
C ASN A 273 -33.61 9.27 -6.10
N ILE A 274 -33.44 10.41 -5.41
CA ILE A 274 -33.93 10.57 -4.02
C ILE A 274 -35.44 10.60 -3.91
N ASP A 275 -36.13 11.17 -4.88
CA ASP A 275 -37.58 11.33 -4.80
C ASP A 275 -38.33 10.02 -5.07
N SER A 276 -37.96 9.26 -6.10
CA SER A 276 -38.62 8.00 -6.45
C SER A 276 -38.01 6.79 -5.72
N LEU A 277 -36.76 6.83 -5.28
CA LEU A 277 -35.92 5.71 -4.88
C LEU A 277 -35.79 4.61 -5.96
N GLU A 278 -35.91 5.01 -7.22
CA GLU A 278 -35.64 4.13 -8.34
C GLU A 278 -34.13 4.15 -8.70
N SER A 279 -33.63 3.01 -9.09
CA SER A 279 -32.26 2.91 -9.61
C SER A 279 -32.21 3.51 -11.01
N THR A 280 -31.40 4.55 -11.18
CA THR A 280 -31.24 5.25 -12.47
C THR A 280 -30.05 4.70 -13.27
N ALA A 281 -29.08 4.09 -12.63
CA ALA A 281 -27.96 3.42 -13.26
C ALA A 281 -27.38 2.33 -12.35
N GLU A 282 -26.84 1.29 -12.98
CA GLU A 282 -26.18 0.20 -12.30
C GLU A 282 -24.84 -0.09 -12.96
N TYR A 283 -23.80 -0.19 -12.14
CA TYR A 283 -22.42 -0.48 -12.55
C TYR A 283 -22.03 -1.84 -11.99
N ARG A 284 -22.02 -2.87 -12.83
CA ARG A 284 -21.65 -4.26 -12.45
C ARG A 284 -20.25 -4.62 -12.94
N PHE A 285 -19.53 -5.30 -12.10
CA PHE A 285 -18.24 -5.88 -12.46
C PHE A 285 -18.47 -7.24 -13.13
N THR A 286 -18.04 -7.36 -14.39
CA THR A 286 -18.38 -8.47 -15.30
C THR A 286 -17.65 -9.80 -15.03
N SER A 287 -16.67 -9.83 -14.12
CA SER A 287 -16.01 -11.09 -13.80
C SER A 287 -16.73 -11.75 -12.64
N SER A 288 -17.38 -12.89 -12.92
CA SER A 288 -17.83 -13.91 -11.97
C SER A 288 -18.10 -13.46 -10.50
N SER A 289 -18.89 -14.16 -9.79
CA SER A 289 -19.24 -14.05 -8.36
C SER A 289 -18.04 -14.03 -7.38
N SER A 290 -16.92 -13.42 -7.76
CA SER A 290 -15.73 -13.29 -6.94
C SER A 290 -15.99 -12.35 -5.78
N ILE A 291 -15.72 -12.80 -4.58
CA ILE A 291 -15.74 -12.01 -3.34
C ILE A 291 -14.88 -10.75 -3.49
N ASP A 292 -13.81 -10.82 -4.29
CA ASP A 292 -12.87 -9.73 -4.53
C ASP A 292 -13.48 -8.48 -5.15
N ASN A 293 -14.59 -8.64 -5.89
CA ASN A 293 -15.31 -7.54 -6.53
C ASN A 293 -16.38 -6.89 -5.65
N GLN A 294 -16.55 -7.33 -4.40
CA GLN A 294 -17.45 -6.64 -3.46
C GLN A 294 -17.02 -5.18 -3.31
N GLN A 295 -17.98 -4.26 -3.43
CA GLN A 295 -17.72 -2.83 -3.34
C GLN A 295 -17.83 -2.38 -1.89
N VAL A 296 -16.72 -1.94 -1.29
CA VAL A 296 -16.62 -1.59 0.14
C VAL A 296 -16.55 -0.09 0.40
N GLY A 297 -16.39 0.72 -0.64
CA GLY A 297 -16.35 2.17 -0.56
C GLY A 297 -16.78 2.81 -1.87
N VAL A 298 -17.35 4.00 -1.81
CA VAL A 298 -17.67 4.82 -2.99
C VAL A 298 -17.60 6.30 -2.63
N VAL A 299 -17.13 7.10 -3.56
CA VAL A 299 -17.15 8.57 -3.48
C VAL A 299 -17.49 9.15 -4.84
N VAL A 300 -18.36 10.14 -4.84
CA VAL A 300 -18.68 10.96 -6.01
C VAL A 300 -17.81 12.20 -5.97
N THR A 301 -17.14 12.49 -7.07
CA THR A 301 -16.31 13.68 -7.27
C THR A 301 -16.96 14.58 -8.34
N LYS A 302 -16.34 15.70 -8.68
CA LYS A 302 -16.84 16.58 -9.76
C LYS A 302 -16.90 15.87 -11.11
N ALA A 303 -15.94 14.96 -11.38
CA ALA A 303 -15.79 14.35 -12.70
C ALA A 303 -16.14 12.86 -12.73
N TYR A 304 -16.00 12.15 -11.62
CA TYR A 304 -16.03 10.69 -11.58
C TYR A 304 -16.79 10.14 -10.37
N ILE A 305 -17.29 8.92 -10.54
CA ILE A 305 -17.66 8.03 -9.43
C ILE A 305 -16.45 7.12 -9.22
N ILE A 306 -15.87 7.15 -8.02
CA ILE A 306 -14.72 6.30 -7.67
C ILE A 306 -15.20 5.28 -6.67
N SER A 307 -15.04 3.99 -6.98
CA SER A 307 -15.37 2.91 -6.05
C SER A 307 -14.15 2.10 -5.66
N LEU A 308 -14.24 1.45 -4.52
CA LEU A 308 -13.21 0.57 -3.98
C LEU A 308 -13.75 -0.85 -3.89
N SER A 309 -13.10 -1.77 -4.61
CA SER A 309 -13.37 -3.20 -4.51
C SER A 309 -12.64 -3.82 -3.32
N LEU A 310 -13.11 -4.97 -2.82
CA LEU A 310 -12.51 -5.68 -1.70
C LEU A 310 -11.06 -6.12 -1.97
N ASN A 311 -10.72 -6.42 -3.25
CA ASN A 311 -9.33 -6.68 -3.65
C ASN A 311 -8.41 -5.44 -3.65
N GLY A 312 -8.96 -4.25 -3.31
CA GLY A 312 -8.24 -3.00 -3.26
C GLY A 312 -8.21 -2.21 -4.58
N ASN A 313 -8.88 -2.65 -5.64
CA ASN A 313 -8.97 -1.89 -6.88
C ASN A 313 -9.75 -0.60 -6.68
N LEU A 314 -9.19 0.52 -7.17
CA LEU A 314 -9.92 1.77 -7.34
C LEU A 314 -10.46 1.83 -8.77
N ASN A 315 -11.77 1.88 -8.89
CA ASN A 315 -12.47 1.83 -10.17
C ASN A 315 -13.08 3.20 -10.46
N TYR A 316 -12.79 3.76 -11.61
CA TYR A 316 -13.20 5.09 -12.03
C TYR A 316 -14.27 4.99 -13.10
N PHE A 317 -15.45 5.58 -12.82
CA PHE A 317 -16.57 5.61 -13.74
C PHE A 317 -16.92 7.05 -14.09
N LYS A 318 -17.36 7.26 -15.33
CA LYS A 318 -18.10 8.45 -15.71
C LYS A 318 -19.58 8.21 -15.50
N GLU A 319 -20.30 9.26 -15.14
CA GLU A 319 -21.75 9.15 -14.96
C GLU A 319 -22.42 8.63 -16.26
N GLY A 320 -23.27 7.60 -16.11
CA GLY A 320 -23.98 6.97 -17.23
C GLY A 320 -23.19 5.87 -17.98
N GLU A 321 -21.91 5.66 -17.69
CA GLU A 321 -21.11 4.59 -18.30
C GLU A 321 -21.08 3.38 -17.35
N SER A 322 -21.58 2.23 -17.79
CA SER A 322 -21.69 1.01 -16.96
C SER A 322 -20.36 0.32 -16.64
N LYS A 323 -19.29 0.69 -17.35
CA LYS A 323 -17.93 0.10 -17.15
C LYS A 323 -16.96 1.16 -16.69
N PRO A 324 -15.99 0.80 -15.84
CA PRO A 324 -14.92 1.72 -15.46
C PRO A 324 -14.07 2.06 -16.69
N PHE A 325 -13.75 3.34 -16.88
CA PHE A 325 -12.81 3.76 -17.93
C PHE A 325 -11.36 3.60 -17.47
N ALA A 326 -11.10 3.62 -16.16
CA ALA A 326 -9.80 3.35 -15.57
C ALA A 326 -9.94 2.50 -14.30
N VAL A 327 -9.01 1.59 -14.10
CA VAL A 327 -8.89 0.78 -12.89
C VAL A 327 -7.46 0.87 -12.40
N ILE A 328 -7.26 1.34 -11.18
CA ILE A 328 -5.96 1.25 -10.52
C ILE A 328 -5.95 -0.06 -9.75
N PRO A 329 -5.16 -1.07 -10.17
CA PRO A 329 -5.16 -2.38 -9.53
C PRO A 329 -4.74 -2.30 -8.08
N GLY A 330 -5.39 -3.10 -7.25
CA GLY A 330 -5.18 -3.11 -5.81
C GLY A 330 -3.79 -3.60 -5.44
N GLN A 331 -3.03 -2.73 -4.80
CA GLN A 331 -1.79 -3.02 -4.12
C GLN A 331 -1.97 -2.52 -2.68
N LYS A 332 -2.62 -3.32 -1.86
CA LYS A 332 -2.94 -3.00 -0.45
C LYS A 332 -1.98 -3.65 0.53
N SER A 333 -1.07 -4.49 0.05
CA SER A 333 -0.16 -5.31 0.83
C SER A 333 1.30 -4.87 0.65
N PRO A 334 2.21 -5.28 1.55
CA PRO A 334 3.63 -5.07 1.40
C PRO A 334 4.16 -5.52 0.05
N LEU A 335 5.00 -4.71 -0.58
CA LEU A 335 5.79 -5.11 -1.73
C LEU A 335 6.97 -5.95 -1.26
N THR A 336 7.29 -7.01 -1.99
CA THR A 336 8.23 -8.04 -1.55
C THR A 336 9.40 -8.27 -2.50
N SER A 337 9.18 -8.01 -3.78
CA SER A 337 10.20 -8.20 -4.82
C SER A 337 10.06 -7.18 -5.93
N VAL A 338 11.18 -6.82 -6.55
CA VAL A 338 11.26 -5.87 -7.66
C VAL A 338 12.29 -6.33 -8.66
N SER A 339 11.99 -6.16 -9.96
CA SER A 339 12.91 -6.44 -11.05
C SER A 339 12.62 -5.55 -12.25
N LEU A 340 13.65 -5.14 -12.96
CA LEU A 340 13.56 -4.27 -14.15
C LEU A 340 13.93 -5.04 -15.41
N ASN A 341 13.15 -4.87 -16.48
CA ASN A 341 13.48 -5.30 -17.83
C ASN A 341 13.23 -4.16 -18.82
N GLY A 342 14.29 -3.58 -19.31
CA GLY A 342 14.22 -2.43 -20.23
C GLY A 342 13.40 -1.27 -19.64
N GLN A 343 12.24 -0.99 -20.22
CA GLN A 343 11.33 0.07 -19.77
C GLN A 343 10.17 -0.45 -18.91
N THR A 344 10.25 -1.69 -18.43
CA THR A 344 9.20 -2.32 -17.64
C THR A 344 9.74 -2.74 -16.27
N LEU A 345 9.15 -2.21 -15.22
CA LEU A 345 9.42 -2.61 -13.85
C LEU A 345 8.32 -3.57 -13.37
N TYR A 346 8.71 -4.64 -12.72
CA TYR A 346 7.81 -5.62 -12.13
C TYR A 346 7.92 -5.58 -10.61
N THR A 347 6.77 -5.62 -9.93
CA THR A 347 6.73 -5.70 -8.47
C THR A 347 5.84 -6.84 -8.02
N GLY A 348 6.30 -7.62 -7.06
CA GLY A 348 5.52 -8.66 -6.39
C GLY A 348 5.12 -8.22 -4.99
N ALA A 349 4.01 -8.75 -4.49
CA ALA A 349 3.47 -8.40 -3.19
C ALA A 349 3.26 -9.61 -2.27
N SER A 350 3.06 -9.36 -0.99
CA SER A 350 2.92 -10.41 0.03
C SER A 350 1.62 -11.23 -0.08
N GLU A 351 0.60 -10.72 -0.75
CA GLU A 351 -0.66 -11.44 -1.01
C GLU A 351 -0.67 -12.14 -2.37
N GLY A 352 0.42 -12.01 -3.16
CA GLY A 352 0.62 -12.74 -4.41
C GLY A 352 0.53 -11.96 -5.71
N PRO A 353 -0.11 -10.77 -5.80
CA PRO A 353 -0.21 -10.05 -7.07
C PRO A 353 1.16 -9.60 -7.59
N ILE A 354 1.30 -9.66 -8.92
CA ILE A 354 2.45 -9.15 -9.66
C ILE A 354 1.96 -8.00 -10.53
N LEU A 355 2.54 -6.81 -10.34
CA LEU A 355 2.21 -5.62 -11.11
C LEU A 355 3.35 -5.27 -12.07
N LYS A 356 2.97 -4.74 -13.21
CA LYS A 356 3.83 -4.31 -14.31
C LYS A 356 3.70 -2.80 -14.47
N TRP A 357 4.80 -2.08 -14.33
CA TRP A 357 4.89 -0.64 -14.40
C TRP A 357 5.65 -0.23 -15.64
N THR A 358 5.08 0.62 -16.47
CA THR A 358 5.76 1.16 -17.66
C THR A 358 6.55 2.39 -17.29
N ILE A 359 7.79 2.47 -17.78
CA ILE A 359 8.68 3.63 -17.61
C ILE A 359 8.72 4.39 -18.93
N GLU A 360 8.34 5.67 -18.90
CA GLU A 360 8.39 6.58 -20.04
C GLU A 360 9.16 7.84 -19.64
N SER A 361 10.19 8.18 -20.40
CA SER A 361 11.01 9.38 -20.16
C SER A 361 11.48 9.51 -18.70
N GLU A 362 12.02 8.42 -18.15
CA GLU A 362 12.52 8.30 -16.76
C GLU A 362 11.41 8.42 -15.68
N ARG A 363 10.15 8.36 -16.06
CA ARG A 363 9.01 8.37 -15.14
C ARG A 363 8.25 7.04 -15.23
N ILE A 364 7.82 6.56 -14.09
CA ILE A 364 6.93 5.39 -14.01
C ILE A 364 5.49 5.89 -14.22
N LYS A 365 4.70 5.21 -15.06
CA LYS A 365 3.27 5.51 -15.19
C LYS A 365 2.55 5.32 -13.87
N THR A 366 1.56 6.15 -13.60
CA THR A 366 0.80 6.14 -12.34
C THR A 366 -0.12 4.93 -12.20
N ILE A 367 -0.53 4.32 -13.31
CA ILE A 367 -1.41 3.15 -13.32
C ILE A 367 -0.57 1.94 -13.80
N PRO A 368 -0.31 0.96 -12.93
CA PRO A 368 0.31 -0.30 -13.35
C PRO A 368 -0.70 -1.25 -13.99
N ASP A 369 -0.22 -2.17 -14.81
CA ASP A 369 -0.97 -3.32 -15.28
C ASP A 369 -0.79 -4.50 -14.32
N ARG A 370 -1.75 -5.43 -14.29
CA ARG A 370 -1.61 -6.69 -13.55
C ARG A 370 -1.10 -7.77 -14.49
N LEU A 371 0.10 -8.28 -14.23
CA LEU A 371 0.67 -9.41 -14.97
C LEU A 371 -0.03 -10.72 -14.59
N GLY A 372 -0.22 -10.96 -13.30
CA GLY A 372 -0.81 -12.16 -12.76
C GLY A 372 -0.64 -12.25 -11.24
N GLU A 373 -0.75 -13.46 -10.69
CA GLU A 373 -0.64 -13.66 -9.24
C GLU A 373 -0.16 -15.06 -8.85
N HIS A 374 0.52 -15.11 -7.72
CA HIS A 374 0.65 -16.28 -6.85
C HIS A 374 -0.50 -16.30 -5.83
N SER A 375 -0.77 -17.43 -5.22
CA SER A 375 -1.78 -17.48 -4.14
C SER A 375 -1.23 -17.08 -2.76
N ASN A 376 0.07 -16.74 -2.68
CA ASN A 376 0.78 -16.35 -1.47
C ASN A 376 1.97 -15.44 -1.82
N TYR A 377 2.77 -15.10 -0.82
CA TYR A 377 3.94 -14.21 -0.85
C TYR A 377 4.84 -14.43 -2.07
N VAL A 378 5.11 -13.38 -2.85
CA VAL A 378 6.05 -13.43 -3.99
C VAL A 378 7.47 -13.22 -3.48
N VAL A 379 8.27 -14.26 -3.53
CA VAL A 379 9.65 -14.25 -3.01
C VAL A 379 10.60 -13.49 -3.93
N GLY A 380 10.43 -13.65 -5.23
CA GLY A 380 11.30 -13.02 -6.20
C GLY A 380 10.69 -13.00 -7.60
N ILE A 381 11.15 -12.03 -8.38
CA ILE A 381 10.86 -11.88 -9.79
C ILE A 381 12.19 -11.75 -10.51
N LEU A 382 12.36 -12.52 -11.58
CA LEU A 382 13.48 -12.43 -12.51
C LEU A 382 12.94 -12.01 -13.85
N THR A 383 13.68 -11.17 -14.54
CA THR A 383 13.31 -10.67 -15.86
C THR A 383 14.46 -10.88 -16.83
N GLU A 384 14.14 -11.42 -17.97
CA GLU A 384 15.01 -11.56 -19.14
C GLU A 384 14.28 -10.97 -20.35
N ASP A 385 14.98 -10.71 -21.43
CA ASP A 385 14.43 -10.01 -22.59
C ASP A 385 13.12 -10.58 -23.13
N SER A 386 12.93 -11.90 -23.06
CA SER A 386 11.78 -12.60 -23.63
C SER A 386 10.81 -13.21 -22.65
N TYR A 387 11.14 -13.21 -21.34
CA TYR A 387 10.30 -13.84 -20.31
C TYR A 387 10.49 -13.22 -18.91
N VAL A 388 9.50 -13.47 -18.07
CA VAL A 388 9.54 -13.17 -16.64
C VAL A 388 9.34 -14.46 -15.87
N VAL A 389 10.09 -14.66 -14.81
CA VAL A 389 9.93 -15.78 -13.87
C VAL A 389 9.62 -15.26 -12.50
N SER A 390 8.64 -15.85 -11.84
CA SER A 390 8.29 -15.51 -10.46
C SER A 390 8.20 -16.76 -9.59
N ALA A 391 8.59 -16.62 -8.32
CA ALA A 391 8.47 -17.68 -7.32
C ALA A 391 7.70 -17.18 -6.10
N GLY A 392 6.83 -18.03 -5.56
CA GLY A 392 5.98 -17.70 -4.42
C GLY A 392 5.98 -18.76 -3.33
N TRP A 393 5.50 -18.38 -2.13
CA TRP A 393 5.25 -19.30 -1.02
C TRP A 393 4.03 -20.23 -1.23
N ASP A 394 3.48 -20.23 -2.42
CA ASP A 394 2.55 -21.23 -2.91
C ASP A 394 3.28 -22.44 -3.53
N ASP A 395 4.60 -22.53 -3.29
CA ASP A 395 5.51 -23.56 -3.78
C ASP A 395 5.49 -23.69 -5.32
N LYS A 396 5.31 -22.55 -6.01
CA LYS A 396 5.28 -22.49 -7.47
C LYS A 396 6.38 -21.60 -8.03
N LEU A 397 6.87 -22.03 -9.17
CA LEU A 397 7.71 -21.26 -10.08
C LEU A 397 6.93 -21.05 -11.37
N ASN A 398 6.62 -19.80 -11.70
CA ASN A 398 5.78 -19.41 -12.83
C ASN A 398 6.62 -18.73 -13.92
N LEU A 399 6.42 -19.13 -15.17
CA LEU A 399 7.00 -18.52 -16.36
C LEU A 399 5.93 -17.73 -17.11
N TRP A 400 6.22 -16.46 -17.34
CA TRP A 400 5.37 -15.51 -18.04
C TRP A 400 6.02 -15.14 -19.37
N ARG A 401 5.24 -15.18 -20.47
CA ARG A 401 5.66 -14.69 -21.78
C ARG A 401 4.66 -13.66 -22.27
N GLY A 402 5.13 -12.43 -22.47
CA GLY A 402 4.23 -11.29 -22.58
C GLY A 402 3.37 -11.17 -21.32
N ASP A 403 2.06 -11.01 -21.46
CA ASP A 403 1.13 -10.85 -20.33
C ASP A 403 0.39 -12.17 -19.96
N LYS A 404 0.92 -13.34 -20.36
CA LYS A 404 0.29 -14.64 -20.12
C LYS A 404 1.19 -15.60 -19.34
N LEU A 405 0.57 -16.34 -18.43
CA LEU A 405 1.21 -17.47 -17.78
C LEU A 405 1.45 -18.57 -18.83
N SER A 406 2.72 -18.84 -19.13
CA SER A 406 3.13 -19.85 -20.12
C SER A 406 3.27 -21.23 -19.48
N LYS A 407 3.91 -21.29 -18.31
CA LYS A 407 4.13 -22.54 -17.58
C LYS A 407 4.20 -22.28 -16.07
N SER A 408 3.76 -23.25 -15.30
CA SER A 408 3.89 -23.28 -13.85
C SER A 408 4.40 -24.65 -13.41
N VAL A 409 5.40 -24.66 -12.53
CA VAL A 409 5.95 -25.89 -11.95
C VAL A 409 5.90 -25.81 -10.44
N SER A 410 5.66 -26.96 -9.79
CA SER A 410 5.69 -27.06 -8.33
C SER A 410 7.11 -27.32 -7.84
N LEU A 411 7.52 -26.58 -6.83
CA LEU A 411 8.78 -26.75 -6.10
C LEU A 411 8.61 -27.80 -4.99
N LYS A 412 9.70 -28.39 -4.53
CA LYS A 412 9.68 -29.34 -3.41
C LYS A 412 9.47 -28.69 -2.04
N GLY A 413 9.60 -27.37 -1.93
CA GLY A 413 9.44 -26.62 -0.71
C GLY A 413 9.43 -25.13 -0.97
N GLN A 414 9.29 -24.34 0.10
CA GLN A 414 9.20 -22.89 0.01
C GLN A 414 10.49 -22.29 -0.56
N PRO A 415 10.41 -21.51 -1.65
CA PRO A 415 11.55 -20.78 -2.17
C PRO A 415 11.98 -19.66 -1.19
N LYS A 416 13.29 -19.48 -1.07
CA LYS A 416 13.91 -18.38 -0.31
C LYS A 416 14.42 -17.28 -1.23
N GLN A 417 14.95 -17.67 -2.39
CA GLN A 417 15.47 -16.75 -3.40
C GLN A 417 15.46 -17.41 -4.78
N ILE A 418 15.30 -16.60 -5.82
CA ILE A 418 15.53 -17.01 -7.20
C ILE A 418 16.63 -16.14 -7.82
N GLY A 419 17.34 -16.68 -8.80
CA GLY A 419 18.40 -15.98 -9.52
C GLY A 419 18.62 -16.60 -10.89
N VAL A 420 19.38 -15.91 -11.72
CA VAL A 420 19.65 -16.33 -13.09
C VAL A 420 21.14 -16.60 -13.29
N LEU A 421 21.46 -17.62 -14.05
CA LEU A 421 22.72 -17.91 -14.67
C LEU A 421 22.53 -17.99 -16.19
N PRO A 422 23.57 -17.97 -17.01
CA PRO A 422 23.38 -18.07 -18.46
C PRO A 422 22.52 -19.28 -18.84
N LYS A 423 21.31 -19.02 -19.35
CA LYS A 423 20.30 -20.03 -19.77
C LYS A 423 19.75 -20.92 -18.65
N LEU A 424 19.98 -20.58 -17.39
CA LEU A 424 19.55 -21.38 -16.24
C LEU A 424 18.89 -20.48 -15.18
N ILE A 425 17.87 -21.01 -14.54
CA ILE A 425 17.17 -20.40 -13.41
C ILE A 425 17.52 -21.20 -12.17
N VAL A 426 18.01 -20.50 -11.15
CA VAL A 426 18.39 -21.09 -9.86
C VAL A 426 17.33 -20.75 -8.84
N VAL A 427 16.82 -21.74 -8.14
CA VAL A 427 15.87 -21.61 -7.04
C VAL A 427 16.52 -22.15 -5.77
N LEU A 428 16.70 -21.28 -4.78
CA LEU A 428 17.12 -21.67 -3.45
C LEU A 428 15.89 -22.00 -2.61
N LEU A 429 15.85 -23.19 -2.08
CA LEU A 429 14.93 -23.63 -1.03
C LEU A 429 15.63 -23.52 0.34
N GLU A 430 15.05 -24.06 1.39
CA GLU A 430 15.60 -23.94 2.75
C GLU A 430 16.98 -24.59 2.87
N SER A 431 17.14 -25.81 2.34
CA SER A 431 18.37 -26.61 2.43
C SER A 431 18.81 -27.24 1.12
N SER A 432 18.20 -26.84 0.00
CA SER A 432 18.54 -27.36 -1.32
C SER A 432 18.48 -26.29 -2.40
N VAL A 433 19.13 -26.57 -3.51
CA VAL A 433 19.12 -25.74 -4.72
C VAL A 433 18.54 -26.56 -5.85
N GLU A 434 17.57 -25.99 -6.56
CA GLU A 434 17.03 -26.55 -7.79
C GLU A 434 17.41 -25.64 -8.96
N ILE A 435 17.86 -26.26 -10.06
CA ILE A 435 18.25 -25.54 -11.29
C ILE A 435 17.35 -25.98 -12.42
N TYR A 436 16.81 -24.99 -13.13
CA TYR A 436 15.88 -25.16 -14.24
C TYR A 436 16.42 -24.53 -15.51
N THR A 437 15.94 -25.01 -16.67
CA THR A 437 16.10 -24.31 -17.95
C THR A 437 15.18 -23.08 -18.02
N GLU A 438 15.35 -22.25 -19.04
CA GLU A 438 14.45 -21.13 -19.37
C GLU A 438 12.99 -21.58 -19.63
N GLU A 439 12.79 -22.87 -20.01
CA GLU A 439 11.48 -23.49 -20.21
C GLU A 439 10.94 -24.18 -18.95
N LEU A 440 11.53 -23.91 -17.78
CA LEU A 440 11.21 -24.52 -16.50
C LEU A 440 11.26 -26.08 -16.55
N GLU A 441 12.28 -26.64 -17.18
CA GLU A 441 12.60 -28.05 -17.07
C GLU A 441 13.68 -28.21 -15.98
N LYS A 442 13.42 -29.04 -14.97
CA LYS A 442 14.37 -29.27 -13.88
C LYS A 442 15.59 -30.03 -14.40
N LYS A 443 16.78 -29.45 -14.25
CA LYS A 443 18.05 -30.06 -14.62
C LYS A 443 18.78 -30.65 -13.44
N ILE A 444 18.90 -29.89 -12.35
CA ILE A 444 19.72 -30.26 -11.20
C ILE A 444 18.90 -30.05 -9.93
N GLU A 445 19.08 -30.95 -8.99
CA GLU A 445 18.64 -30.83 -7.62
C GLU A 445 19.82 -31.19 -6.73
N TYR A 446 20.19 -30.27 -5.84
CA TYR A 446 21.34 -30.42 -4.97
C TYR A 446 20.98 -30.15 -3.51
N ASP A 447 21.20 -31.14 -2.64
CA ASP A 447 21.03 -30.97 -1.20
C ASP A 447 22.28 -30.30 -0.61
N LEU A 448 22.08 -29.16 0.04
CA LEU A 448 23.16 -28.39 0.68
C LEU A 448 23.65 -29.04 1.97
N GLY A 449 22.78 -29.78 2.67
CA GLY A 449 23.04 -30.32 3.99
C GLY A 449 23.11 -29.28 5.11
N PHE A 450 22.70 -28.03 4.84
CA PHE A 450 22.61 -26.93 5.78
C PHE A 450 21.54 -25.93 5.36
N GLU A 451 21.07 -25.10 6.30
CA GLU A 451 20.15 -24.01 6.04
C GLU A 451 20.87 -22.83 5.38
N ALA A 452 20.29 -22.32 4.28
CA ALA A 452 20.76 -21.15 3.55
C ALA A 452 19.76 -20.00 3.60
N THR A 453 20.24 -18.77 3.66
CA THR A 453 19.42 -17.55 3.62
C THR A 453 19.41 -16.85 2.27
N GLY A 454 20.42 -17.13 1.43
CA GLY A 454 20.53 -16.52 0.13
C GLY A 454 21.71 -17.06 -0.67
N PHE A 455 21.74 -16.71 -1.94
CA PHE A 455 22.86 -17.01 -2.82
C PHE A 455 23.18 -15.84 -3.75
N ALA A 456 24.37 -15.86 -4.31
CA ALA A 456 24.76 -15.03 -5.44
C ALA A 456 25.33 -15.93 -6.54
N ALA A 457 24.97 -15.67 -7.77
CA ALA A 457 25.36 -16.49 -8.90
C ALA A 457 25.98 -15.63 -10.01
N LYS A 458 27.02 -16.15 -10.66
CA LYS A 458 27.64 -15.53 -11.83
C LYS A 458 28.40 -16.56 -12.65
N GLU A 459 28.13 -16.60 -13.96
CA GLU A 459 28.69 -17.61 -14.89
C GLU A 459 28.37 -19.03 -14.42
N ASP A 460 29.37 -19.80 -13.97
CA ASP A 460 29.24 -21.14 -13.38
C ASP A 460 29.34 -21.13 -11.85
N LEU A 461 29.62 -19.98 -11.26
CA LEU A 461 29.85 -19.82 -9.82
C LEU A 461 28.54 -19.61 -9.06
N LEU A 462 28.33 -20.37 -8.00
CA LEU A 462 27.23 -20.24 -7.07
C LEU A 462 27.77 -20.11 -5.63
N LEU A 463 27.57 -18.95 -5.03
CA LEU A 463 27.96 -18.63 -3.66
C LEU A 463 26.74 -18.72 -2.76
N VAL A 464 26.70 -19.67 -1.83
CA VAL A 464 25.54 -19.92 -0.96
C VAL A 464 25.91 -19.62 0.49
N THR A 465 25.04 -18.89 1.17
CA THR A 465 25.23 -18.57 2.59
C THR A 465 24.93 -19.79 3.46
N ASN A 466 25.78 -20.07 4.44
CA ASN A 466 25.59 -21.14 5.42
C ASN A 466 25.33 -20.53 6.80
N VAL A 467 24.09 -20.70 7.30
CA VAL A 467 23.66 -20.14 8.58
C VAL A 467 24.38 -20.78 9.77
N LYS A 468 24.64 -22.07 9.69
CA LYS A 468 25.27 -22.84 10.79
C LYS A 468 26.73 -22.45 11.06
N THR A 469 27.45 -22.14 9.99
CA THR A 469 28.89 -21.79 10.08
C THR A 469 29.15 -20.29 9.95
N ASN A 470 28.09 -19.48 9.72
CA ASN A 470 28.16 -18.05 9.43
C ASN A 470 29.12 -17.73 8.26
N SER A 471 29.16 -18.57 7.25
CA SER A 471 30.12 -18.46 6.15
C SER A 471 29.44 -18.55 4.78
N VAL A 472 30.22 -18.41 3.73
CA VAL A 472 29.80 -18.60 2.35
C VAL A 472 30.45 -19.88 1.82
N GLU A 473 29.62 -20.78 1.33
CA GLU A 473 30.06 -21.99 0.61
C GLU A 473 30.14 -21.68 -0.88
N VAL A 474 31.18 -22.20 -1.52
CA VAL A 474 31.42 -21.97 -2.94
C VAL A 474 31.10 -23.25 -3.71
N LEU A 475 30.18 -23.13 -4.64
CA LEU A 475 29.73 -24.20 -5.53
C LEU A 475 30.00 -23.77 -6.97
N SER A 476 30.31 -24.71 -7.84
CA SER A 476 30.36 -24.50 -9.29
C SER A 476 29.47 -25.48 -10.02
N ILE A 477 28.86 -25.02 -11.09
CA ILE A 477 28.00 -25.84 -11.95
C ILE A 477 28.86 -26.39 -13.09
N ASP A 478 28.91 -27.70 -13.23
CA ASP A 478 29.60 -28.39 -14.31
C ASP A 478 28.61 -29.33 -15.00
N GLY A 479 28.07 -28.89 -16.14
CA GLY A 479 27.06 -29.62 -16.88
C GLY A 479 25.78 -29.85 -16.09
N GLU A 480 25.54 -31.08 -15.63
CA GLU A 480 24.38 -31.50 -14.84
C GLU A 480 24.73 -31.78 -13.37
N SER A 481 25.89 -31.34 -12.90
CA SER A 481 26.35 -31.56 -11.53
C SER A 481 26.75 -30.25 -10.86
N ILE A 482 26.68 -30.25 -9.52
CA ILE A 482 27.23 -29.18 -8.68
C ILE A 482 28.44 -29.71 -7.95
N ILE A 483 29.55 -29.00 -8.09
CA ILE A 483 30.84 -29.36 -7.46
C ILE A 483 31.12 -28.35 -6.35
N LYS A 484 31.41 -28.84 -5.15
CA LYS A 484 31.83 -28.00 -4.02
C LYS A 484 33.31 -27.62 -4.15
N SER A 485 33.59 -26.32 -4.14
CA SER A 485 34.97 -25.80 -4.14
C SER A 485 35.61 -25.87 -2.76
N ASN A 486 36.93 -25.97 -2.75
CA ASN A 486 37.74 -25.89 -1.52
C ASN A 486 38.02 -24.45 -1.05
N LEU A 487 37.64 -23.44 -1.84
CA LEU A 487 37.77 -22.03 -1.48
C LEU A 487 36.88 -21.71 -0.29
N LYS A 488 37.43 -21.11 0.76
CA LYS A 488 36.69 -20.77 1.99
C LYS A 488 36.75 -19.29 2.27
N PHE A 489 35.58 -18.71 2.43
CA PHE A 489 35.45 -17.35 2.92
C PHE A 489 35.58 -17.33 4.46
N PRO A 490 36.28 -16.34 5.03
CA PRO A 490 36.29 -16.13 6.48
C PRO A 490 34.86 -15.97 7.01
N PRO A 491 34.53 -16.55 8.17
CA PRO A 491 33.19 -16.49 8.71
C PRO A 491 32.80 -15.07 9.15
N LEU A 492 31.52 -14.77 9.07
CA LEU A 492 30.90 -13.57 9.61
C LEU A 492 30.77 -13.67 11.14
N ARG A 493 30.54 -12.54 11.79
CA ARG A 493 30.30 -12.49 13.25
C ARG A 493 28.89 -12.92 13.65
N SER A 494 27.93 -12.85 12.73
CA SER A 494 26.53 -13.18 12.91
C SER A 494 26.02 -13.91 11.65
N PRO A 495 24.91 -14.66 11.72
CA PRO A 495 24.37 -15.35 10.57
C PRO A 495 24.14 -14.44 9.37
N PRO A 496 24.47 -14.88 8.14
CA PRO A 496 24.29 -14.10 6.94
C PRO A 496 22.79 -13.86 6.66
N SER A 497 22.46 -12.67 6.16
CA SER A 497 21.11 -12.29 5.75
C SER A 497 20.97 -12.06 4.26
N LEU A 498 22.03 -11.60 3.60
CA LEU A 498 22.05 -11.26 2.19
C LEU A 498 23.45 -11.47 1.61
N ILE A 499 23.51 -11.90 0.35
CA ILE A 499 24.75 -11.98 -0.43
C ILE A 499 24.54 -11.42 -1.82
N ARG A 500 25.48 -10.61 -2.31
CA ARG A 500 25.46 -10.02 -3.66
C ARG A 500 26.87 -10.01 -4.26
N ILE A 501 27.01 -10.54 -5.48
CA ILE A 501 28.25 -10.46 -6.27
C ILE A 501 28.23 -9.20 -7.13
N SER A 502 29.39 -8.55 -7.28
CA SER A 502 29.51 -7.38 -8.16
C SER A 502 29.37 -7.75 -9.64
N PRO A 503 28.87 -6.85 -10.50
CA PRO A 503 28.72 -7.10 -11.94
C PRO A 503 30.02 -7.53 -12.64
N ASP A 504 31.19 -7.05 -12.20
CA ASP A 504 32.49 -7.47 -12.74
C ASP A 504 33.02 -8.79 -12.11
N GLY A 505 32.29 -9.36 -11.14
CA GLY A 505 32.65 -10.61 -10.46
C GLY A 505 33.81 -10.51 -9.49
N LYS A 506 34.36 -9.33 -9.22
CA LYS A 506 35.55 -9.18 -8.35
C LYS A 506 35.23 -9.19 -6.86
N PHE A 507 34.03 -8.73 -6.50
CA PHE A 507 33.65 -8.53 -5.10
C PHE A 507 32.40 -9.29 -4.74
N VAL A 508 32.36 -9.77 -3.50
CA VAL A 508 31.17 -10.35 -2.87
C VAL A 508 30.86 -9.57 -1.61
N ALA A 509 29.69 -8.95 -1.56
CA ALA A 509 29.18 -8.27 -0.39
C ALA A 509 28.22 -9.20 0.37
N VAL A 510 28.51 -9.47 1.63
CA VAL A 510 27.68 -10.30 2.50
C VAL A 510 27.24 -9.48 3.70
N ALA A 511 25.94 -9.33 3.89
CA ALA A 511 25.37 -8.71 5.08
C ALA A 511 24.98 -9.78 6.11
N ASP A 512 25.16 -9.47 7.39
CA ASP A 512 24.68 -10.31 8.49
C ASP A 512 23.31 -9.83 9.03
N LEU A 513 22.71 -10.58 9.95
CA LEU A 513 21.42 -10.26 10.58
C LEU A 513 21.45 -8.96 11.40
N THR A 514 22.64 -8.47 11.78
CA THR A 514 22.79 -7.20 12.50
C THR A 514 22.95 -5.99 11.57
N GLY A 515 22.94 -6.22 10.25
CA GLY A 515 23.06 -5.16 9.23
C GLY A 515 24.51 -4.79 8.87
N LYS A 516 25.49 -5.56 9.30
CA LYS A 516 26.90 -5.31 8.98
C LYS A 516 27.31 -6.07 7.74
N TYR A 517 28.00 -5.38 6.84
CA TYR A 517 28.57 -5.98 5.65
C TYR A 517 30.03 -6.37 5.84
N THR A 518 30.38 -7.49 5.26
CA THR A 518 31.76 -7.83 4.94
C THR A 518 31.90 -7.92 3.43
N LEU A 519 32.82 -7.16 2.88
CA LEU A 519 33.18 -7.21 1.47
C LEU A 519 34.40 -8.12 1.30
N TYR A 520 34.27 -9.07 0.41
CA TYR A 520 35.33 -10.03 0.08
C TYR A 520 35.77 -9.85 -1.38
N ASP A 521 37.04 -10.18 -1.65
CA ASP A 521 37.51 -10.46 -2.99
C ASP A 521 37.11 -11.89 -3.38
N THR A 522 36.46 -12.02 -4.53
CA THR A 522 35.83 -13.28 -4.97
C THR A 522 36.86 -14.39 -5.23
N LYS A 523 38.05 -14.04 -5.77
CA LYS A 523 39.06 -15.01 -6.18
C LYS A 523 39.90 -15.52 -5.00
N SER A 524 40.30 -14.60 -4.13
CA SER A 524 41.15 -14.92 -2.97
C SER A 524 40.37 -15.25 -1.71
N ALA A 525 39.04 -14.99 -1.70
CA ALA A 525 38.18 -15.03 -0.53
C ALA A 525 38.68 -14.17 0.66
N SER A 526 39.57 -13.22 0.41
CA SER A 526 40.10 -12.33 1.43
C SER A 526 39.16 -11.18 1.74
N VAL A 527 39.17 -10.69 2.98
CA VAL A 527 38.37 -9.55 3.41
C VAL A 527 38.93 -8.25 2.84
N VAL A 528 38.15 -7.55 2.05
CA VAL A 528 38.48 -6.21 1.52
C VAL A 528 38.14 -5.13 2.55
N THR A 529 36.95 -5.19 3.14
CA THR A 529 36.52 -4.24 4.19
C THR A 529 35.40 -4.78 5.05
N THR A 530 35.34 -4.34 6.31
CA THR A 530 34.23 -4.54 7.25
C THR A 530 33.64 -3.23 7.74
N ARG A 531 33.97 -2.10 7.06
CA ARG A 531 33.55 -0.75 7.47
C ARG A 531 32.11 -0.38 7.10
N TRP A 532 31.46 -1.21 6.32
CA TRP A 532 30.06 -1.00 5.91
C TRP A 532 29.10 -1.52 7.02
N ALA A 533 28.98 -0.74 8.09
CA ALA A 533 28.26 -1.14 9.31
C ALA A 533 27.29 -0.03 9.77
N PHE A 534 26.49 0.48 8.85
CA PHE A 534 25.60 1.60 9.13
C PHE A 534 24.14 1.18 9.31
N HIS A 535 23.72 0.03 8.78
CA HIS A 535 22.44 -0.55 9.12
C HIS A 535 22.38 -0.97 10.58
N SER A 536 21.23 -0.76 11.23
CA SER A 536 20.99 -1.16 12.62
C SER A 536 20.10 -2.40 12.75
N SER A 537 19.69 -2.99 11.62
CA SER A 537 18.86 -4.18 11.54
C SER A 537 19.15 -4.94 10.24
N LYS A 538 18.48 -6.07 10.05
CA LYS A 538 18.61 -6.94 8.87
C LYS A 538 18.47 -6.13 7.57
N VAL A 539 19.44 -6.33 6.67
CA VAL A 539 19.35 -5.87 5.29
C VAL A 539 18.51 -6.86 4.48
N ASN A 540 17.50 -6.35 3.79
CA ASN A 540 16.61 -7.17 2.98
C ASN A 540 17.04 -7.26 1.52
N ASP A 541 17.55 -6.15 0.95
CA ASP A 541 18.02 -6.15 -0.42
C ASP A 541 19.15 -5.15 -0.65
N ALA A 542 19.96 -5.43 -1.66
CA ALA A 542 21.03 -4.54 -2.12
C ALA A 542 21.30 -4.76 -3.61
N LYS A 543 21.69 -3.69 -4.29
CA LYS A 543 22.04 -3.71 -5.72
C LYS A 543 23.35 -2.96 -5.97
N TRP A 544 24.22 -3.59 -6.72
CA TRP A 544 25.44 -2.98 -7.23
C TRP A 544 25.16 -2.01 -8.37
N THR A 545 25.96 -0.96 -8.49
CA THR A 545 26.02 -0.18 -9.74
C THR A 545 26.64 -1.01 -10.86
N PRO A 546 26.27 -0.77 -12.14
CA PRO A 546 26.81 -1.53 -13.26
C PRO A 546 28.35 -1.53 -13.37
N ASP A 547 29.00 -0.46 -12.90
CA ASP A 547 30.46 -0.32 -12.87
C ASP A 547 31.13 -0.97 -11.65
N SER A 548 30.37 -1.64 -10.77
CA SER A 548 30.86 -2.30 -9.56
C SER A 548 31.54 -1.39 -8.53
N GLN A 549 31.35 -0.06 -8.61
CA GLN A 549 32.01 0.89 -7.69
C GLN A 549 31.21 1.16 -6.42
N PHE A 550 29.89 0.99 -6.51
CA PHE A 550 28.99 1.29 -5.40
C PHE A 550 27.95 0.18 -5.22
N ILE A 551 27.46 0.04 -3.99
CA ILE A 551 26.32 -0.79 -3.66
C ILE A 551 25.32 0.02 -2.85
N ILE A 552 24.05 0.00 -3.25
CA ILE A 552 22.94 0.58 -2.49
C ILE A 552 22.20 -0.52 -1.77
N SER A 553 21.77 -0.26 -0.54
CA SER A 553 21.08 -1.26 0.28
C SER A 553 19.94 -0.66 1.07
N GLY A 554 18.93 -1.48 1.33
CA GLY A 554 17.77 -1.18 2.16
C GLY A 554 17.47 -2.31 3.13
N GLY A 555 16.98 -1.96 4.31
CA GLY A 555 16.72 -2.92 5.37
C GLY A 555 15.50 -2.63 6.22
N LEU A 556 15.31 -3.43 7.26
CA LEU A 556 14.22 -3.27 8.23
C LEU A 556 14.36 -2.01 9.10
N ASP A 557 15.55 -1.42 9.14
CA ASP A 557 15.81 -0.15 9.82
C ASP A 557 15.31 1.08 9.06
N THR A 558 14.53 0.87 7.99
CA THR A 558 13.89 1.91 7.18
C THR A 558 14.85 2.82 6.39
N GLY A 559 16.14 2.65 6.57
CA GLY A 559 17.19 3.48 5.96
C GLY A 559 17.70 2.96 4.63
N LEU A 560 18.11 3.89 3.76
CA LEU A 560 18.91 3.64 2.57
C LEU A 560 20.37 4.01 2.84
N PHE A 561 21.28 3.14 2.41
CA PHE A 561 22.72 3.37 2.52
C PHE A 561 23.40 3.04 1.20
N LEU A 562 24.23 3.96 0.74
CA LEU A 562 25.09 3.78 -0.42
C LEU A 562 26.55 3.72 0.03
N TYR A 563 27.22 2.62 -0.28
CA TYR A 563 28.60 2.35 0.06
C TYR A 563 29.50 2.43 -1.17
N SER A 564 30.74 2.88 -0.98
CA SER A 564 31.77 2.95 -2.02
C SER A 564 32.87 1.92 -1.76
N VAL A 565 33.25 1.17 -2.80
CA VAL A 565 34.36 0.24 -2.76
C VAL A 565 35.69 1.00 -2.57
N LYS A 566 35.88 2.09 -3.33
CA LYS A 566 37.11 2.91 -3.27
C LYS A 566 37.26 3.70 -1.96
N LYS A 567 36.15 4.13 -1.37
CA LYS A 567 36.13 4.95 -0.14
C LYS A 567 35.24 4.30 0.93
N PRO A 568 35.64 3.14 1.51
CA PRO A 568 34.76 2.32 2.38
C PRO A 568 34.30 3.02 3.66
N SER A 569 34.97 4.07 4.10
CA SER A 569 34.59 4.88 5.27
C SER A 569 33.52 5.93 4.96
N LYS A 570 33.27 6.23 3.67
CA LYS A 570 32.25 7.16 3.25
C LYS A 570 30.95 6.43 2.91
N VAL A 571 29.84 6.94 3.44
CA VAL A 571 28.49 6.44 3.18
C VAL A 571 27.55 7.60 2.91
N LEU A 572 26.70 7.46 1.89
CA LEU A 572 25.50 8.29 1.79
C LEU A 572 24.36 7.56 2.48
N LYS A 573 23.58 8.28 3.26
CA LYS A 573 22.48 7.73 4.03
C LYS A 573 21.23 8.57 3.89
N PHE A 574 20.08 7.91 3.78
CA PHE A 574 18.78 8.51 3.86
C PHE A 574 17.94 7.75 4.88
N PRO A 575 17.75 8.31 6.08
CA PRO A 575 16.97 7.66 7.13
C PRO A 575 15.47 7.77 6.80
N LEU A 576 14.67 6.82 7.31
CA LEU A 576 13.21 6.81 7.17
C LEU A 576 12.73 6.90 5.71
N ALA A 577 13.44 6.21 4.81
CA ALA A 577 13.07 6.14 3.41
C ALA A 577 11.70 5.45 3.22
N HIS A 578 11.40 4.45 4.03
CA HIS A 578 10.10 3.79 4.13
C HIS A 578 9.66 3.71 5.59
N GLN A 579 8.34 3.56 5.85
CA GLN A 579 7.82 3.59 7.21
C GLN A 579 8.08 2.31 8.01
N ILE A 580 8.03 1.14 7.35
CA ILE A 580 8.11 -0.17 8.03
C ILE A 580 9.44 -0.87 7.72
N GLY A 581 10.01 -0.61 6.57
CA GLY A 581 11.25 -1.22 6.08
C GLY A 581 11.27 -1.30 4.56
N ILE A 582 12.47 -1.41 4.02
CA ILE A 582 12.71 -1.56 2.59
C ILE A 582 12.81 -3.06 2.30
N SER A 583 12.07 -3.53 1.32
CA SER A 583 12.05 -4.93 0.89
C SER A 583 12.81 -5.20 -0.40
N GLY A 584 12.96 -4.18 -1.25
CA GLY A 584 13.69 -4.32 -2.51
C GLY A 584 14.24 -2.99 -3.02
N VAL A 585 15.30 -3.11 -3.80
CA VAL A 585 15.99 -1.98 -4.46
C VAL A 585 16.33 -2.38 -5.89
N GLU A 586 16.10 -1.50 -6.87
CA GLU A 586 16.44 -1.74 -8.27
C GLU A 586 16.92 -0.46 -8.96
N TRP A 587 17.95 -0.55 -9.80
CA TRP A 587 18.42 0.56 -10.61
C TRP A 587 17.53 0.73 -11.84
N LEU A 588 17.09 1.96 -12.12
CA LEU A 588 16.40 2.32 -13.36
C LEU A 588 17.39 2.81 -14.44
N SER A 589 18.34 3.65 -14.01
CA SER A 589 19.41 4.13 -14.89
C SER A 589 20.66 4.49 -14.09
N TYR A 590 21.81 4.44 -14.76
CA TYR A 590 23.12 4.81 -14.18
C TYR A 590 24.06 5.24 -15.30
N ASP A 591 24.68 6.43 -15.17
CA ASP A 591 25.60 7.02 -16.16
C ASP A 591 27.05 7.20 -15.64
N GLY A 592 27.34 6.71 -14.43
CA GLY A 592 28.63 6.89 -13.75
C GLY A 592 28.67 8.09 -12.81
N ASN A 593 27.94 9.16 -13.09
CA ASN A 593 27.87 10.38 -12.27
C ASN A 593 26.55 10.49 -11.51
N LYS A 594 25.47 10.06 -12.15
CA LYS A 594 24.12 10.07 -11.60
C LYS A 594 23.47 8.71 -11.76
N GLY A 595 22.50 8.43 -10.90
CA GLY A 595 21.70 7.23 -10.98
C GLY A 595 20.27 7.48 -10.55
N LEU A 596 19.35 6.80 -11.23
CA LEU A 596 17.96 6.66 -10.81
C LEU A 596 17.75 5.25 -10.31
N PHE A 597 17.08 5.09 -9.19
CA PHE A 597 16.73 3.79 -8.64
C PHE A 597 15.37 3.83 -7.96
N VAL A 598 14.76 2.67 -7.84
CA VAL A 598 13.52 2.49 -7.09
C VAL A 598 13.77 1.73 -5.81
N THR A 599 12.94 2.01 -4.83
CA THR A 599 12.78 1.19 -3.64
C THR A 599 11.33 0.79 -3.49
N ILE A 600 11.13 -0.40 -2.99
CA ILE A 600 9.84 -0.90 -2.57
C ILE A 600 9.87 -1.18 -1.07
N GLY A 601 8.74 -0.93 -0.41
CA GLY A 601 8.65 -1.04 1.04
C GLY A 601 7.60 -2.03 1.53
N LEU A 602 7.79 -2.48 2.76
CA LEU A 602 6.79 -3.25 3.50
C LEU A 602 5.55 -2.40 3.84
N ASP A 603 5.63 -1.08 3.62
CA ASP A 603 4.51 -0.14 3.69
C ASP A 603 3.67 -0.10 2.39
N GLY A 604 3.99 -0.96 1.42
CA GLY A 604 3.30 -1.05 0.13
C GLY A 604 3.65 0.08 -0.85
N VAL A 605 4.59 0.95 -0.50
CA VAL A 605 4.96 2.12 -1.32
C VAL A 605 6.10 1.77 -2.25
N LEU A 606 6.02 2.27 -3.50
CA LEU A 606 7.14 2.33 -4.42
C LEU A 606 7.63 3.78 -4.49
N LYS A 607 8.94 3.99 -4.33
CA LYS A 607 9.58 5.30 -4.39
C LYS A 607 10.70 5.32 -5.41
N VAL A 608 10.81 6.42 -6.14
CA VAL A 608 11.90 6.69 -7.09
C VAL A 608 12.84 7.72 -6.48
N TRP A 609 14.10 7.48 -6.65
CA TRP A 609 15.19 8.28 -6.10
C TRP A 609 16.19 8.64 -7.17
N ASN A 610 16.80 9.82 -7.03
CA ASN A 610 18.03 10.16 -7.73
C ASN A 610 19.22 10.15 -6.76
N VAL A 611 20.38 9.86 -7.29
CA VAL A 611 21.65 9.95 -6.57
C VAL A 611 22.69 10.62 -7.43
N ASP A 612 23.46 11.50 -6.81
CA ASP A 612 24.61 12.19 -7.42
C ASP A 612 25.89 11.64 -6.78
N PHE A 613 26.72 11.00 -7.60
CA PHE A 613 27.99 10.39 -7.21
C PHE A 613 29.18 11.35 -7.25
N SER A 614 29.01 12.58 -7.76
CA SER A 614 30.09 13.57 -7.87
C SER A 614 30.81 13.85 -6.55
N VAL A 615 30.16 13.61 -5.44
CA VAL A 615 30.73 13.71 -4.08
C VAL A 615 31.80 12.65 -3.80
N TYR A 616 31.81 11.55 -4.57
CA TYR A 616 32.77 10.45 -4.43
C TYR A 616 33.92 10.53 -5.44
N LEU A 617 33.72 11.28 -6.52
CA LEU A 617 34.76 11.59 -7.51
C LEU A 617 35.67 12.70 -6.99
#